data_36cdd7e11903818698fdb72383c5bce3
#
_entry.id   36cdd7e11903818698fdb72383c5bce3
#
_cell.length_a   1.000
_cell.length_b   1.000
_cell.length_c   1.000
_cell.angle_alpha   90.00
_cell.angle_beta   90.00
_cell.angle_gamma   90.00
#
_symmetry.space_group_name_H-M   'P 1'
#
loop_
_entity.id
_entity.type
_entity.pdbx_description
1 polymer ?
#
loop_
_entity_poly.entity_id
_entity_poly.type
_entity_poly.pdbx_seq_one_letter_code
_entity_poly.pdbx_strand_id
1 'polypeptide(L)'
;MEINFEDVGRKYRKLIKHIYEKALSETGNDMENVWLTVTFVKRDRIKELNKAFRNVDRVTDVLSFPMLNIVYPQKIVEFKNENEPDGSLYLGDVVICKKVAKLQAKIYGHSKKREVGFLALHGLLHLLGYDHIEAEDEKVMTQMSKKILDSLGIKRENKNV
;
A
#
# COMPACT_ATOMS: atom_id res chain seq x y z
N MET A 1 5.98 -14.30 0.78
CA MET A 1 5.56 -13.12 -0.03
C MET A 1 6.71 -12.66 -0.89
N GLU A 2 6.45 -12.43 -2.15
CA GLU A 2 7.39 -11.85 -3.10
C GLU A 2 6.88 -10.47 -3.54
N ILE A 3 7.78 -9.48 -3.64
CA ILE A 3 7.45 -8.14 -4.12
C ILE A 3 8.29 -7.85 -5.36
N ASN A 4 7.63 -7.64 -6.48
CA ASN A 4 8.26 -7.12 -7.69
C ASN A 4 8.35 -5.59 -7.57
N PHE A 5 9.56 -5.06 -7.56
CA PHE A 5 9.80 -3.62 -7.46
C PHE A 5 10.22 -3.03 -8.81
N GLU A 6 9.51 -1.99 -9.24
CA GLU A 6 9.84 -1.23 -10.45
C GLU A 6 10.18 0.22 -10.09
N ASP A 7 11.35 0.66 -10.49
CA ASP A 7 11.87 2.02 -10.22
C ASP A 7 11.95 2.41 -8.73
N VAL A 8 12.01 1.42 -7.86
CA VAL A 8 12.10 1.60 -6.40
C VAL A 8 13.55 1.39 -5.94
N GLY A 9 14.14 2.43 -5.34
CA GLY A 9 15.51 2.37 -4.82
C GLY A 9 15.66 1.41 -3.63
N ARG A 10 16.86 0.86 -3.45
CA ARG A 10 17.18 -0.18 -2.45
C ARG A 10 16.70 0.16 -1.02
N LYS A 11 16.85 1.42 -0.62
CA LYS A 11 16.40 1.91 0.70
C LYS A 11 14.89 1.71 0.91
N TYR A 12 14.10 2.06 -0.10
CA TYR A 12 12.65 1.92 -0.04
C TYR A 12 12.18 0.49 -0.21
N ARG A 13 12.88 -0.34 -1.00
CA ARG A 13 12.58 -1.77 -1.09
C ARG A 13 12.65 -2.46 0.27
N LYS A 14 13.70 -2.19 1.05
CA LYS A 14 13.84 -2.73 2.41
C LYS A 14 12.71 -2.26 3.33
N LEU A 15 12.40 -0.98 3.29
CA LEU A 15 11.33 -0.39 4.11
C LEU A 15 9.98 -1.01 3.78
N ILE A 16 9.61 -1.04 2.50
CA ILE A 16 8.32 -1.54 2.04
C ILE A 16 8.17 -3.03 2.34
N LYS A 17 9.21 -3.82 2.09
CA LYS A 17 9.20 -5.25 2.43
C LYS A 17 8.91 -5.47 3.92
N HIS A 18 9.59 -4.75 4.78
CA HIS A 18 9.43 -4.86 6.23
C HIS A 18 8.01 -4.46 6.68
N ILE A 19 7.47 -3.37 6.12
CA ILE A 19 6.10 -2.92 6.38
C ILE A 19 5.09 -3.98 5.92
N TYR A 20 5.27 -4.55 4.74
CA TYR A 20 4.34 -5.51 4.15
C TYR A 20 4.34 -6.85 4.89
N GLU A 21 5.49 -7.33 5.31
CA GLU A 21 5.58 -8.54 6.15
C GLU A 21 4.82 -8.34 7.46
N LYS A 22 5.00 -7.19 8.09
CA LYS A 22 4.26 -6.84 9.32
C LYS A 22 2.76 -6.70 9.06
N ALA A 23 2.39 -6.07 7.96
CA ALA A 23 0.98 -5.87 7.59
C ALA A 23 0.26 -7.20 7.37
N LEU A 24 0.85 -8.14 6.64
CA LEU A 24 0.25 -9.46 6.44
C LEU A 24 0.09 -10.20 7.76
N SER A 25 1.10 -10.18 8.62
CA SER A 25 1.02 -10.78 9.96
C SER A 25 -0.09 -10.17 10.80
N GLU A 26 -0.14 -8.84 10.92
CA GLU A 26 -1.13 -8.14 11.76
C GLU A 26 -2.56 -8.24 11.22
N THR A 27 -2.74 -8.42 9.92
CA THR A 27 -4.05 -8.62 9.31
C THR A 27 -4.47 -10.09 9.28
N GLY A 28 -3.66 -11.01 9.80
CA GLY A 28 -3.95 -12.44 9.83
C GLY A 28 -3.93 -13.10 8.46
N ASN A 29 -3.16 -12.57 7.53
CA ASN A 29 -3.00 -13.13 6.19
C ASN A 29 -1.75 -13.99 6.06
N ASP A 30 -1.86 -15.03 5.23
CA ASP A 30 -0.74 -15.90 4.89
C ASP A 30 0.22 -15.19 3.92
N MET A 31 1.52 -15.40 4.12
CA MET A 31 2.58 -14.86 3.28
C MET A 31 3.09 -15.85 2.22
N GLU A 32 2.69 -17.11 2.30
CA GLU A 32 3.18 -18.14 1.37
C GLU A 32 2.57 -17.99 -0.02
N ASN A 33 3.42 -18.06 -1.01
CA ASN A 33 3.04 -18.07 -2.43
C ASN A 33 2.19 -16.84 -2.87
N VAL A 34 2.29 -15.72 -2.17
CA VAL A 34 1.66 -14.48 -2.59
C VAL A 34 2.69 -13.51 -3.15
N TRP A 35 2.30 -12.75 -4.14
CA TRP A 35 3.14 -11.70 -4.71
C TRP A 35 2.34 -10.49 -5.15
N LEU A 36 3.03 -9.36 -5.28
CA LEU A 36 2.48 -8.10 -5.73
C LEU A 36 3.57 -7.25 -6.39
N THR A 37 3.16 -6.19 -7.06
CA THR A 37 4.07 -5.23 -7.67
C THR A 37 3.96 -3.88 -6.99
N VAL A 38 5.11 -3.25 -6.71
CA VAL A 38 5.20 -1.86 -6.23
C VAL A 38 6.04 -1.06 -7.21
N THR A 39 5.46 0.00 -7.75
CA THR A 39 6.08 0.84 -8.78
C THR A 39 6.14 2.29 -8.31
N PHE A 40 7.29 2.94 -8.48
CA PHE A 40 7.40 4.39 -8.36
C PHE A 40 7.28 5.03 -9.73
N VAL A 41 6.45 6.04 -9.85
CA VAL A 41 6.19 6.75 -11.10
C VAL A 41 6.30 8.26 -10.94
N LYS A 42 6.42 8.95 -12.06
CA LYS A 42 6.38 10.42 -12.15
C LYS A 42 4.94 10.93 -12.11
N ARG A 43 4.79 12.24 -11.92
CA ARG A 43 3.48 12.92 -11.81
C ARG A 43 2.59 12.75 -13.04
N ASP A 44 3.15 12.87 -14.22
CA ASP A 44 2.43 12.69 -15.48
C ASP A 44 1.89 11.25 -15.62
N ARG A 45 2.70 10.25 -15.25
CA ARG A 45 2.29 8.86 -15.35
C ARG A 45 1.17 8.51 -14.36
N ILE A 46 1.24 8.96 -13.12
CA ILE A 46 0.18 8.67 -12.14
C ILE A 46 -1.12 9.41 -12.50
N LYS A 47 -1.03 10.59 -13.11
CA LYS A 47 -2.17 11.30 -13.65
C LYS A 47 -2.86 10.53 -14.78
N GLU A 48 -2.08 9.98 -15.73
CA GLU A 48 -2.60 9.12 -16.79
C GLU A 48 -3.32 7.89 -16.24
N LEU A 49 -2.71 7.20 -15.27
CA LEU A 49 -3.29 6.01 -14.63
C LEU A 49 -4.58 6.36 -13.88
N ASN A 50 -4.59 7.46 -13.16
CA ASN A 50 -5.76 7.93 -12.43
C ASN A 50 -6.92 8.25 -13.38
N LYS A 51 -6.63 8.90 -14.50
CA LYS A 51 -7.62 9.18 -15.55
C LYS A 51 -8.15 7.91 -16.21
N ALA A 52 -7.26 7.00 -16.60
CA ALA A 52 -7.60 5.78 -17.32
C ALA A 52 -8.45 4.80 -16.48
N PHE A 53 -8.12 4.63 -15.19
CA PHE A 53 -8.70 3.59 -14.34
C PHE A 53 -9.71 4.10 -13.32
N ARG A 54 -9.66 5.37 -12.94
CA ARG A 54 -10.57 5.98 -11.96
C ARG A 54 -11.41 7.13 -12.53
N ASN A 55 -11.18 7.49 -13.79
CA ASN A 55 -11.81 8.63 -14.46
C ASN A 55 -11.60 9.97 -13.73
N VAL A 56 -10.45 10.12 -13.09
CA VAL A 56 -10.02 11.33 -12.37
C VAL A 56 -8.77 11.89 -13.03
N ASP A 57 -8.90 13.00 -13.74
CA ASP A 57 -7.80 13.63 -14.49
C ASP A 57 -6.96 14.53 -13.57
N ARG A 58 -6.30 13.92 -12.59
CA ARG A 58 -5.44 14.61 -11.61
C ARG A 58 -4.26 13.76 -11.18
N VAL A 59 -3.18 14.44 -10.80
CA VAL A 59 -2.06 13.82 -10.05
C VAL A 59 -2.57 13.38 -8.68
N THR A 60 -2.14 12.21 -8.23
CA THR A 60 -2.41 11.69 -6.89
C THR A 60 -1.12 11.12 -6.27
N ASP A 61 -1.17 10.69 -5.04
CA ASP A 61 -0.03 10.16 -4.29
C ASP A 61 0.17 8.65 -4.50
N VAL A 62 -0.90 7.87 -4.39
CA VAL A 62 -0.89 6.42 -4.51
C VAL A 62 -2.14 5.91 -5.21
N LEU A 63 -1.96 4.87 -6.02
CA LEU A 63 -3.04 4.09 -6.61
C LEU A 63 -2.83 2.62 -6.30
N SER A 64 -3.89 1.90 -6.02
CA SER A 64 -3.88 0.44 -5.87
C SER A 64 -4.83 -0.20 -6.87
N PHE A 65 -4.37 -1.31 -7.47
CA PHE A 65 -5.10 -2.07 -8.46
C PHE A 65 -5.23 -3.52 -7.98
N PRO A 66 -6.28 -3.84 -7.17
CA PRO A 66 -6.48 -5.19 -6.69
C PRO A 66 -6.75 -6.19 -7.82
N MET A 67 -6.10 -7.34 -7.78
CA MET A 67 -6.41 -8.46 -8.67
C MET A 67 -7.43 -9.42 -8.08
N LEU A 68 -7.60 -9.39 -6.76
CA LEU A 68 -8.59 -10.18 -6.04
C LEU A 68 -9.68 -9.26 -5.51
N ASN A 69 -10.91 -9.73 -5.53
CA ASN A 69 -12.04 -8.98 -4.98
C ASN A 69 -12.23 -9.29 -3.48
N ILE A 70 -11.19 -9.05 -2.70
CA ILE A 70 -11.23 -9.23 -1.24
C ILE A 70 -12.02 -8.08 -0.63
N VAL A 71 -12.96 -8.41 0.22
CA VAL A 71 -13.73 -7.44 1.01
C VAL A 71 -13.51 -7.76 2.48
N TYR A 72 -12.99 -6.80 3.25
CA TYR A 72 -12.81 -6.97 4.69
C TYR A 72 -14.09 -7.50 5.35
N PRO A 73 -14.06 -8.52 6.22
CA PRO A 73 -12.89 -9.13 6.85
C PRO A 73 -12.35 -10.42 6.18
N GLN A 74 -12.65 -10.67 4.93
CA GLN A 74 -12.12 -11.82 4.21
C GLN A 74 -10.58 -11.86 4.23
N LYS A 75 -10.02 -13.07 4.10
CA LYS A 75 -8.58 -13.30 4.09
C LYS A 75 -8.11 -13.89 2.77
N ILE A 76 -6.84 -13.70 2.44
CA ILE A 76 -6.21 -14.22 1.22
C ILE A 76 -6.46 -15.73 1.06
N VAL A 77 -6.45 -16.49 2.15
CA VAL A 77 -6.67 -17.94 2.13
C VAL A 77 -7.98 -18.36 1.47
N GLU A 78 -8.98 -17.50 1.52
CA GLU A 78 -10.30 -17.76 0.89
C GLU A 78 -10.26 -17.67 -0.64
N PHE A 79 -9.17 -17.17 -1.21
CA PHE A 79 -8.98 -16.96 -2.65
C PHE A 79 -7.97 -17.93 -3.29
N LYS A 80 -7.58 -19.01 -2.62
CA LYS A 80 -6.60 -19.98 -3.14
C LYS A 80 -7.01 -20.64 -4.46
N ASN A 81 -8.29 -20.66 -4.80
CA ASN A 81 -8.79 -21.17 -6.07
C ASN A 81 -8.49 -20.21 -7.26
N GLU A 82 -8.07 -18.98 -6.99
CA GLU A 82 -7.69 -17.98 -7.99
C GLU A 82 -6.18 -17.92 -8.23
N ASN A 83 -5.46 -18.96 -7.79
CA ASN A 83 -4.01 -19.04 -7.98
C ASN A 83 -3.62 -19.10 -9.45
N GLU A 84 -2.46 -18.50 -9.75
CA GLU A 84 -1.76 -18.70 -11.01
C GLU A 84 -1.40 -20.19 -11.23
N PRO A 85 -1.10 -20.62 -12.48
CA PRO A 85 -0.76 -22.01 -12.77
C PRO A 85 0.40 -22.59 -11.94
N ASP A 86 1.32 -21.74 -11.47
CA ASP A 86 2.45 -22.12 -10.61
C ASP A 86 2.08 -22.24 -9.11
N GLY A 87 0.81 -22.03 -8.75
CA GLY A 87 0.32 -22.04 -7.38
C GLY A 87 0.50 -20.73 -6.62
N SER A 88 1.07 -19.69 -7.25
CA SER A 88 1.17 -18.36 -6.65
C SER A 88 -0.13 -17.58 -6.76
N LEU A 89 -0.30 -16.58 -5.88
CA LEU A 89 -1.47 -15.71 -5.87
C LEU A 89 -1.04 -14.26 -6.02
N TYR A 90 -1.49 -13.63 -7.10
CA TYR A 90 -1.19 -12.23 -7.37
C TYR A 90 -2.21 -11.30 -6.70
N LEU A 91 -1.72 -10.47 -5.78
CA LEU A 91 -2.56 -9.53 -5.04
C LEU A 91 -2.90 -8.27 -5.82
N GLY A 92 -2.04 -7.84 -6.73
CA GLY A 92 -2.21 -6.62 -7.53
C GLY A 92 -1.03 -5.67 -7.51
N ASP A 93 -1.30 -4.42 -7.89
CA ASP A 93 -0.29 -3.37 -8.03
C ASP A 93 -0.52 -2.22 -7.06
N VAL A 94 0.57 -1.71 -6.50
CA VAL A 94 0.61 -0.44 -5.77
C VAL A 94 1.53 0.51 -6.54
N VAL A 95 1.01 1.66 -6.94
CA VAL A 95 1.72 2.67 -7.71
C VAL A 95 1.83 3.94 -6.89
N ILE A 96 3.05 4.42 -6.67
CA ILE A 96 3.35 5.57 -5.80
C ILE A 96 4.05 6.66 -6.60
N CYS A 97 3.57 7.90 -6.47
CA CYS A 97 4.27 9.06 -6.99
C CYS A 97 5.23 9.61 -5.92
N LYS A 98 6.52 9.34 -6.06
CA LYS A 98 7.56 9.72 -5.11
C LYS A 98 7.66 11.25 -4.91
N LYS A 99 7.44 12.05 -5.97
CA LYS A 99 7.46 13.51 -5.87
C LYS A 99 6.31 14.04 -5.02
N VAL A 100 5.12 13.48 -5.16
CA VAL A 100 3.98 13.84 -4.33
C VAL A 100 4.21 13.42 -2.88
N ALA A 101 4.73 12.23 -2.65
CA ALA A 101 5.11 11.76 -1.32
C ALA A 101 6.10 12.70 -0.63
N LYS A 102 7.11 13.16 -1.36
CA LYS A 102 8.09 14.14 -0.85
C LYS A 102 7.45 15.48 -0.45
N LEU A 103 6.54 15.98 -1.28
CA LEU A 103 5.81 17.21 -1.01
C LEU A 103 4.90 17.08 0.21
N GLN A 104 4.15 15.99 0.30
CA GLN A 104 3.27 15.71 1.45
C GLN A 104 4.06 15.56 2.75
N ALA A 105 5.19 14.87 2.72
CA ALA A 105 6.07 14.76 3.89
C ALA A 105 6.48 16.13 4.43
N LYS A 106 6.82 17.04 3.53
CA LYS A 106 7.20 18.43 3.86
C LYS A 106 6.03 19.21 4.46
N ILE A 107 4.83 19.09 3.87
CA ILE A 107 3.62 19.78 4.32
C ILE A 107 3.20 19.26 5.72
N TYR A 108 3.24 17.94 5.93
CA TYR A 108 2.82 17.32 7.19
C TYR A 108 3.91 17.33 8.27
N GLY A 109 5.13 17.76 7.94
CA GLY A 109 6.23 17.89 8.91
C GLY A 109 6.81 16.55 9.37
N HIS A 110 6.82 15.51 8.52
CA HIS A 110 7.47 14.24 8.81
C HIS A 110 8.45 13.81 7.71
N SER A 111 9.17 12.73 7.94
CA SER A 111 10.18 12.27 7.01
C SER A 111 9.56 11.73 5.71
N LYS A 112 10.31 11.84 4.62
CA LYS A 112 9.97 11.23 3.33
C LYS A 112 9.82 9.71 3.43
N LYS A 113 10.68 9.08 4.23
CA LYS A 113 10.63 7.65 4.54
C LYS A 113 9.28 7.25 5.14
N ARG A 114 8.79 8.03 6.09
CA ARG A 114 7.49 7.81 6.73
C ARG A 114 6.34 7.97 5.74
N GLU A 115 6.36 9.00 4.91
CA GLU A 115 5.30 9.22 3.92
C GLU A 115 5.25 8.12 2.88
N VAL A 116 6.39 7.73 2.32
CA VAL A 116 6.47 6.59 1.38
C VAL A 116 5.99 5.30 2.05
N GLY A 117 6.42 5.04 3.28
CA GLY A 117 5.97 3.88 4.05
C GLY A 117 4.46 3.88 4.29
N PHE A 118 3.90 5.02 4.66
CA PHE A 118 2.46 5.19 4.85
C PHE A 118 1.67 4.92 3.56
N LEU A 119 2.10 5.51 2.43
CA LEU A 119 1.44 5.32 1.14
C LEU A 119 1.53 3.88 0.65
N ALA A 120 2.68 3.25 0.80
CA ALA A 120 2.87 1.84 0.45
C ALA A 120 1.94 0.94 1.28
N LEU A 121 1.85 1.16 2.59
CA LEU A 121 0.95 0.42 3.48
C LEU A 121 -0.52 0.64 3.11
N HIS A 122 -0.91 1.88 2.86
CA HIS A 122 -2.26 2.23 2.44
C HIS A 122 -2.67 1.48 1.16
N GLY A 123 -1.77 1.43 0.18
CA GLY A 123 -1.97 0.65 -1.05
C GLY A 123 -2.14 -0.85 -0.78
N LEU A 124 -1.30 -1.46 0.05
CA LEU A 124 -1.43 -2.87 0.40
C LEU A 124 -2.75 -3.17 1.13
N LEU A 125 -3.14 -2.33 2.09
CA LEU A 125 -4.39 -2.53 2.83
C LEU A 125 -5.59 -2.52 1.87
N HIS A 126 -5.59 -1.67 0.86
CA HIS A 126 -6.62 -1.72 -0.18
C HIS A 126 -6.60 -3.04 -0.97
N LEU A 127 -5.42 -3.57 -1.32
CA LEU A 127 -5.32 -4.88 -1.96
C LEU A 127 -5.88 -6.00 -1.08
N LEU A 128 -5.79 -5.84 0.25
CA LEU A 128 -6.31 -6.78 1.25
C LEU A 128 -7.79 -6.58 1.59
N GLY A 129 -8.47 -5.65 0.91
CA GLY A 129 -9.91 -5.43 1.07
C GLY A 129 -10.32 -4.35 2.06
N TYR A 130 -9.35 -3.66 2.69
CA TYR A 130 -9.66 -2.51 3.54
C TYR A 130 -10.11 -1.32 2.68
N ASP A 131 -11.06 -0.56 3.16
CA ASP A 131 -11.63 0.60 2.47
C ASP A 131 -11.78 1.79 3.42
N HIS A 132 -12.04 2.97 2.86
CA HIS A 132 -12.25 4.20 3.61
C HIS A 132 -13.47 5.00 3.09
N ILE A 133 -14.38 4.35 2.37
CA ILE A 133 -15.59 4.99 1.84
C ILE A 133 -16.59 5.26 2.97
N GLU A 134 -16.89 4.25 3.77
CA GLU A 134 -17.74 4.39 4.94
C GLU A 134 -16.90 4.77 6.18
N ALA A 135 -17.50 5.53 7.11
CA ALA A 135 -16.80 6.01 8.31
C ALA A 135 -16.24 4.87 9.18
N GLU A 136 -16.98 3.78 9.34
CA GLU A 136 -16.51 2.60 10.10
C GLU A 136 -15.35 1.89 9.41
N ASP A 137 -15.39 1.76 8.09
CA ASP A 137 -14.31 1.16 7.30
C ASP A 137 -13.04 2.01 7.36
N GLU A 138 -13.17 3.33 7.25
CA GLU A 138 -12.06 4.28 7.42
C GLU A 138 -11.42 4.15 8.79
N LYS A 139 -12.21 4.03 9.85
CA LYS A 139 -11.73 3.86 11.21
C LYS A 139 -10.91 2.56 11.35
N VAL A 140 -11.41 1.45 10.84
CA VAL A 140 -10.72 0.15 10.86
C VAL A 140 -9.38 0.25 10.11
N MET A 141 -9.36 0.82 8.92
CA MET A 141 -8.17 0.99 8.11
C MET A 141 -7.13 1.90 8.79
N THR A 142 -7.58 3.02 9.35
CA THR A 142 -6.72 3.98 10.07
C THR A 142 -6.09 3.35 11.31
N GLN A 143 -6.86 2.61 12.09
CA GLN A 143 -6.37 1.92 13.28
C GLN A 143 -5.34 0.84 12.92
N MET A 144 -5.58 0.08 11.86
CA MET A 144 -4.64 -0.94 11.38
C MET A 144 -3.34 -0.31 10.88
N SER A 145 -3.42 0.77 10.09
CA SER A 145 -2.24 1.51 9.61
C SER A 145 -1.39 2.03 10.78
N LYS A 146 -2.02 2.63 11.76
CA LYS A 146 -1.34 3.14 12.95
C LYS A 146 -0.66 2.02 13.74
N LYS A 147 -1.36 0.92 14.00
CA LYS A 147 -0.82 -0.24 14.70
C LYS A 147 0.43 -0.78 14.03
N ILE A 148 0.41 -0.94 12.71
CA ILE A 148 1.52 -1.48 11.94
C ILE A 148 2.73 -0.52 11.98
N LEU A 149 2.52 0.76 11.67
CA LEU A 149 3.60 1.75 11.62
C LEU A 149 4.22 2.00 13.00
N ASP A 150 3.41 2.08 14.04
CA ASP A 150 3.88 2.26 15.43
C ASP A 150 4.71 1.06 15.88
N SER A 151 4.32 -0.17 15.53
CA SER A 151 5.07 -1.38 15.86
C SER A 151 6.45 -1.44 15.22
N LEU A 152 6.65 -0.74 14.11
CA LEU A 152 7.91 -0.64 13.38
C LEU A 152 8.73 0.60 13.74
N GLY A 153 8.27 1.41 14.71
CA GLY A 153 8.91 2.66 15.08
C GLY A 153 8.79 3.78 14.05
N ILE A 154 7.87 3.65 13.09
CA ILE A 154 7.59 4.64 12.04
C ILE A 154 6.46 5.54 12.52
N LYS A 155 6.73 6.33 13.55
CA LYS A 155 5.73 7.19 14.18
C LYS A 155 5.56 8.50 13.44
N ARG A 156 4.36 9.07 13.56
CA ARG A 156 4.11 10.44 13.21
C ARG A 156 4.91 11.33 14.16
N GLU A 157 5.82 12.14 13.64
CA GLU A 157 6.46 13.16 14.45
C GLU A 157 5.39 14.19 14.82
N ASN A 158 4.94 14.18 16.08
CA ASN A 158 4.20 15.29 16.64
C ASN A 158 5.18 16.45 16.78
N LYS A 159 5.32 17.26 15.74
CA LYS A 159 5.79 18.61 15.96
C LYS A 159 4.65 19.32 16.67
N ASN A 160 4.73 19.35 18.00
CA ASN A 160 3.97 20.31 18.77
C ASN A 160 4.33 21.69 18.25
N VAL A 161 3.42 22.24 17.50
CA VAL A 161 3.48 23.64 17.14
C VAL A 161 2.88 24.43 18.31
#